data_08b3ff0f872f85c544052f19d57fa30a
#
_entry.id   08b3ff0f872f85c544052f19d57fa30a
#
_cell.length_a   1.000
_cell.length_b   1.000
_cell.length_c   1.000
_cell.angle_alpha   90.00
_cell.angle_beta   90.00
_cell.angle_gamma   90.00
#
_symmetry.space_group_name_H-M   'P 1'
#
loop_
_entity.id
_entity.type
_entity.pdbx_description
1 polymer ?
#
loop_
_entity_poly.entity_id
_entity_poly.type
_entity_poly.pdbx_seq_one_letter_code
_entity_poly.pdbx_strand_id
1 'polypeptide(L)'
;MAEFVFQMIKARKSYGDRVILDDVTLSFLPGAKIGVVGPNGMGKSTLLKIMAGLETVSNGEATLTPGFTVGILQQEPPLDDTKTVGENIKMAFGPIAEKVARFNAIGEEMANPNADFDALMEEMGKLQTEIDAADGWDLDSQLEQAMDALQCPDPDTPVNVCSGGERRRVALCKLLLEAPDLLLLDEPTNHLDAESILWLEQFLHQYKGAVIAVTHDRYFMDNVAEWICEVDRGHLYPYKGNYSTYLETKAKRLEIQGAKDAKLAKRLKNELDWVRSSPKARQAKNKARLERYDQMENEARNNKKLDFSEIQIPAGPRLGSTVLEAKHIHKAFGERVLIDDLSFTLPRNGIVGVIGPNGVGKSTLFKTIVGLEPLTSGELKIGDTVKISYVDQNREGLDPNKNLWEAVSGGLDFIEVAGVEVPTRAYVASFGFKGADQQKLTGVLSGGERNRLNLALTLKQGGNLLLLDEPTNDLDVETLESLENALLEFPGCAVVISHDRWFLDRVATHILAWEGDDDNPAKWYWFEGNFQSYQENKVARLGEDAARPHRLHKKLVRG
;
A
#
# COMPACT_ATOMS: atom_id res chain seq x y z
N MET A 1 -38.54 1.58 -0.08
CA MET A 1 -37.61 1.82 -1.20
C MET A 1 -36.20 1.73 -0.61
N ALA A 2 -35.27 1.07 -1.26
CA ALA A 2 -33.90 1.06 -0.77
C ALA A 2 -33.38 2.52 -0.84
N GLU A 3 -33.03 3.08 0.30
CA GLU A 3 -32.48 4.43 0.41
C GLU A 3 -31.01 4.34 0.01
N PHE A 4 -30.60 5.08 -1.01
CA PHE A 4 -29.20 5.10 -1.45
C PHE A 4 -28.43 6.11 -0.57
N VAL A 5 -27.17 5.80 -0.22
CA VAL A 5 -26.31 6.75 0.49
C VAL A 5 -25.87 7.86 -0.46
N PHE A 6 -25.51 7.50 -1.69
CA PHE A 6 -25.02 8.44 -2.71
C PHE A 6 -25.54 8.07 -4.10
N GLN A 7 -25.86 9.08 -4.90
CA GLN A 7 -26.33 8.91 -6.29
C GLN A 7 -25.56 9.79 -7.26
N MET A 8 -25.26 9.23 -8.42
CA MET A 8 -24.79 9.94 -9.60
C MET A 8 -25.78 9.71 -10.74
N ILE A 9 -26.25 10.78 -11.39
CA ILE A 9 -27.19 10.73 -12.50
C ILE A 9 -26.62 11.51 -13.68
N LYS A 10 -26.25 10.78 -14.75
CA LYS A 10 -25.62 11.36 -15.96
C LYS A 10 -24.47 12.29 -15.63
N ALA A 11 -23.70 11.95 -14.60
CA ALA A 11 -22.63 12.77 -14.10
C ALA A 11 -21.48 12.80 -15.11
N ARG A 12 -21.03 14.01 -15.44
CA ARG A 12 -19.89 14.27 -16.31
C ARG A 12 -18.91 15.21 -15.61
N LYS A 13 -17.64 14.90 -15.69
CA LYS A 13 -16.56 15.77 -15.19
C LYS A 13 -15.49 15.92 -16.25
N SER A 14 -15.09 17.17 -16.53
CA SER A 14 -13.98 17.47 -17.44
C SER A 14 -13.10 18.58 -16.89
N TYR A 15 -11.82 18.55 -17.24
CA TYR A 15 -10.86 19.62 -17.03
C TYR A 15 -10.36 20.09 -18.39
N GLY A 16 -10.87 21.24 -18.86
CA GLY A 16 -10.67 21.68 -20.23
C GLY A 16 -11.19 20.61 -21.22
N ASP A 17 -10.35 20.17 -22.14
CA ASP A 17 -10.68 19.17 -23.14
C ASP A 17 -10.60 17.73 -22.64
N ARG A 18 -10.04 17.50 -21.43
CA ARG A 18 -9.89 16.17 -20.85
C ARG A 18 -11.15 15.76 -20.10
N VAL A 19 -11.86 14.77 -20.62
CA VAL A 19 -13.01 14.15 -19.95
C VAL A 19 -12.50 13.11 -18.95
N ILE A 20 -12.96 13.21 -17.71
CA ILE A 20 -12.61 12.31 -16.59
C ILE A 20 -13.74 11.33 -16.31
N LEU A 21 -15.00 11.84 -16.26
CA LEU A 21 -16.21 11.03 -16.14
C LEU A 21 -17.15 11.43 -17.26
N ASP A 22 -17.81 10.45 -17.90
CA ASP A 22 -18.71 10.67 -19.02
C ASP A 22 -19.99 9.85 -18.86
N ASP A 23 -21.11 10.56 -18.69
CA ASP A 23 -22.48 10.01 -18.57
C ASP A 23 -22.59 8.88 -17.51
N VAL A 24 -22.04 9.12 -16.33
CA VAL A 24 -22.03 8.12 -15.24
C VAL A 24 -23.36 8.16 -14.49
N THR A 25 -24.05 7.02 -14.42
CA THR A 25 -25.26 6.83 -13.61
C THR A 25 -25.06 5.62 -12.71
N LEU A 26 -24.88 5.87 -11.40
CA LEU A 26 -24.67 4.85 -10.36
C LEU A 26 -25.33 5.28 -9.06
N SER A 27 -25.78 4.28 -8.29
CA SER A 27 -26.32 4.46 -6.94
C SER A 27 -25.62 3.54 -5.97
N PHE A 28 -25.27 4.05 -4.81
CA PHE A 28 -24.49 3.35 -3.78
C PHE A 28 -25.38 3.03 -2.59
N LEU A 29 -25.40 1.75 -2.21
CA LEU A 29 -26.24 1.25 -1.11
C LEU A 29 -25.54 1.44 0.24
N PRO A 30 -26.31 1.65 1.34
CA PRO A 30 -25.77 1.61 2.68
C PRO A 30 -25.05 0.28 2.97
N GLY A 31 -23.93 0.35 3.67
CA GLY A 31 -23.15 -0.84 4.06
C GLY A 31 -22.35 -1.50 2.95
N ALA A 32 -22.50 -1.09 1.68
CA ALA A 32 -21.77 -1.69 0.56
C ALA A 32 -20.26 -1.48 0.67
N LYS A 33 -19.47 -2.52 0.35
CA LYS A 33 -18.00 -2.48 0.30
C LYS A 33 -17.54 -2.52 -1.15
N ILE A 34 -16.99 -1.40 -1.64
CA ILE A 34 -16.70 -1.20 -3.06
C ILE A 34 -15.22 -0.88 -3.25
N GLY A 35 -14.51 -1.74 -4.00
CA GLY A 35 -13.17 -1.47 -4.49
C GLY A 35 -13.20 -0.75 -5.83
N VAL A 36 -12.47 0.35 -5.99
CA VAL A 36 -12.36 1.10 -7.25
C VAL A 36 -11.01 0.81 -7.90
N VAL A 37 -11.05 0.29 -9.12
CA VAL A 37 -9.87 -0.10 -9.89
C VAL A 37 -9.79 0.65 -11.21
N GLY A 38 -8.60 0.75 -11.78
CA GLY A 38 -8.36 1.38 -13.08
C GLY A 38 -6.96 1.98 -13.18
N PRO A 39 -6.48 2.30 -14.39
CA PRO A 39 -5.16 2.89 -14.59
C PRO A 39 -4.99 4.22 -13.87
N ASN A 40 -3.73 4.58 -13.59
CA ASN A 40 -3.42 5.88 -12.97
C ASN A 40 -3.79 7.04 -13.89
N GLY A 41 -4.28 8.12 -13.29
CA GLY A 41 -4.73 9.31 -14.04
C GLY A 41 -6.11 9.18 -14.71
N MET A 42 -6.85 8.08 -14.53
CA MET A 42 -8.20 7.89 -15.07
C MET A 42 -9.32 8.49 -14.21
N GLY A 43 -8.98 9.21 -13.14
CA GLY A 43 -9.98 9.97 -12.37
C GLY A 43 -10.51 9.28 -11.12
N LYS A 44 -9.86 8.20 -10.63
CA LYS A 44 -10.27 7.51 -9.39
C LYS A 44 -10.38 8.47 -8.19
N SER A 45 -9.33 9.23 -7.91
CA SER A 45 -9.33 10.24 -6.83
C SER A 45 -10.31 11.39 -7.08
N THR A 46 -10.53 11.78 -8.35
CA THR A 46 -11.55 12.77 -8.71
C THR A 46 -12.96 12.27 -8.40
N LEU A 47 -13.23 10.98 -8.64
CA LEU A 47 -14.49 10.33 -8.27
C LEU A 47 -14.72 10.45 -6.76
N LEU A 48 -13.72 10.08 -5.93
CA LEU A 48 -13.84 10.21 -4.48
C LEU A 48 -14.03 11.66 -4.02
N LYS A 49 -13.34 12.63 -4.63
CA LYS A 49 -13.52 14.06 -4.32
C LYS A 49 -14.91 14.57 -4.66
N ILE A 50 -15.50 14.11 -5.77
CA ILE A 50 -16.90 14.44 -6.13
C ILE A 50 -17.84 13.84 -5.08
N MET A 51 -17.62 12.59 -4.67
CA MET A 51 -18.46 11.94 -3.66
C MET A 51 -18.34 12.59 -2.28
N ALA A 52 -17.17 13.13 -1.95
CA ALA A 52 -16.93 13.89 -0.73
C ALA A 52 -17.49 15.35 -0.78
N GLY A 53 -18.01 15.79 -1.93
CA GLY A 53 -18.45 17.17 -2.13
C GLY A 53 -17.31 18.19 -2.25
N LEU A 54 -16.05 17.73 -2.37
CA LEU A 54 -14.88 18.59 -2.55
C LEU A 54 -14.74 19.10 -3.99
N GLU A 55 -15.34 18.38 -4.94
CA GLU A 55 -15.41 18.78 -6.34
C GLU A 55 -16.83 18.62 -6.87
N THR A 56 -17.20 19.46 -7.84
CA THR A 56 -18.51 19.40 -8.51
C THR A 56 -18.39 18.75 -9.88
N VAL A 57 -19.46 18.09 -10.32
CA VAL A 57 -19.59 17.59 -11.69
C VAL A 57 -19.73 18.76 -12.67
N SER A 58 -19.26 18.59 -13.92
CA SER A 58 -19.43 19.61 -14.98
C SER A 58 -20.83 19.60 -15.57
N ASN A 59 -21.51 18.43 -15.56
CA ASN A 59 -22.89 18.24 -16.00
C ASN A 59 -23.47 17.01 -15.26
N GLY A 60 -24.81 16.93 -15.20
CA GLY A 60 -25.52 15.90 -14.44
C GLY A 60 -25.57 16.20 -12.95
N GLU A 61 -25.85 15.19 -12.15
CA GLU A 61 -26.02 15.32 -10.70
C GLU A 61 -25.16 14.29 -9.95
N ALA A 62 -24.63 14.71 -8.81
CA ALA A 62 -23.90 13.83 -7.86
C ALA A 62 -24.25 14.30 -6.45
N THR A 63 -25.04 13.51 -5.73
CA THR A 63 -25.66 13.95 -4.46
C THR A 63 -25.53 12.89 -3.37
N LEU A 64 -25.12 13.35 -2.18
CA LEU A 64 -25.23 12.60 -0.94
C LEU A 64 -26.68 12.72 -0.45
N THR A 65 -27.30 11.62 -0.06
CA THR A 65 -28.67 11.64 0.47
C THR A 65 -28.71 12.41 1.80
N PRO A 66 -29.69 13.33 1.98
CA PRO A 66 -29.80 14.09 3.21
C PRO A 66 -29.89 13.20 4.45
N GLY A 67 -29.14 13.55 5.49
CA GLY A 67 -29.08 12.78 6.74
C GLY A 67 -27.91 11.79 6.83
N PHE A 68 -27.23 11.49 5.71
CA PHE A 68 -26.00 10.71 5.75
C PHE A 68 -24.76 11.60 5.86
N THR A 69 -23.72 11.07 6.50
CA THR A 69 -22.41 11.70 6.67
C THR A 69 -21.40 11.09 5.72
N VAL A 70 -20.42 11.89 5.26
CA VAL A 70 -19.32 11.42 4.41
C VAL A 70 -17.99 11.84 4.98
N GLY A 71 -17.03 10.94 4.97
CA GLY A 71 -15.64 11.20 5.32
C GLY A 71 -14.68 10.68 4.26
N ILE A 72 -13.58 11.37 4.03
CA ILE A 72 -12.59 11.04 3.01
C ILE A 72 -11.17 11.06 3.55
N LEU A 73 -10.42 10.00 3.28
CA LEU A 73 -8.97 9.98 3.43
C LEU A 73 -8.34 10.53 2.15
N GLN A 74 -7.77 11.72 2.24
CA GLN A 74 -7.03 12.35 1.13
C GLN A 74 -5.54 11.95 1.16
N GLN A 75 -4.83 12.13 0.06
CA GLN A 75 -3.38 11.92 -0.01
C GLN A 75 -2.62 12.83 0.96
N GLU A 76 -3.05 14.09 1.08
CA GLU A 76 -2.57 15.06 2.06
C GLU A 76 -3.73 15.43 2.98
N PRO A 77 -3.89 14.72 4.10
CA PRO A 77 -5.04 14.92 4.95
C PRO A 77 -4.92 16.23 5.76
N PRO A 78 -6.01 16.97 5.91
CA PRO A 78 -6.03 18.17 6.74
C PRO A 78 -6.00 17.77 8.22
N LEU A 79 -4.87 18.00 8.88
CA LEU A 79 -4.69 17.89 10.33
C LEU A 79 -4.38 19.27 10.90
N ASP A 80 -4.73 19.49 12.16
CA ASP A 80 -4.41 20.72 12.86
C ASP A 80 -2.95 20.68 13.34
N ASP A 81 -2.09 21.43 12.65
CA ASP A 81 -0.65 21.50 12.93
C ASP A 81 -0.29 22.14 14.29
N THR A 82 -1.26 22.75 14.94
CA THR A 82 -1.08 23.37 16.28
C THR A 82 -1.31 22.38 17.41
N LYS A 83 -1.80 21.17 17.10
CA LYS A 83 -2.18 20.13 18.05
C LYS A 83 -1.27 18.92 18.00
N THR A 84 -1.35 18.10 19.04
CA THR A 84 -0.69 16.81 19.09
C THR A 84 -1.44 15.75 18.28
N VAL A 85 -0.83 14.59 18.09
CA VAL A 85 -1.44 13.42 17.44
C VAL A 85 -2.72 13.01 18.17
N GLY A 86 -2.65 12.83 19.49
CA GLY A 86 -3.79 12.44 20.32
C GLY A 86 -4.93 13.44 20.30
N GLU A 87 -4.62 14.74 20.36
CA GLU A 87 -5.64 15.80 20.26
C GLU A 87 -6.33 15.82 18.89
N ASN A 88 -5.59 15.63 17.79
CA ASN A 88 -6.18 15.54 16.46
C ASN A 88 -7.13 14.34 16.32
N ILE A 89 -6.75 13.17 16.85
CA ILE A 89 -7.60 11.98 16.77
C ILE A 89 -8.80 12.11 17.70
N LYS A 90 -8.65 12.67 18.90
CA LYS A 90 -9.77 12.93 19.83
C LYS A 90 -10.86 13.84 19.24
N MET A 91 -10.52 14.67 18.26
CA MET A 91 -11.54 15.47 17.55
C MET A 91 -12.59 14.59 16.84
N ALA A 92 -12.27 13.34 16.48
CA ALA A 92 -13.22 12.40 15.91
C ALA A 92 -14.43 12.13 16.84
N PHE A 93 -14.19 12.16 18.13
CA PHE A 93 -15.20 11.90 19.14
C PHE A 93 -15.98 13.14 19.58
N GLY A 94 -15.70 14.33 19.00
CA GLY A 94 -16.30 15.59 19.43
C GLY A 94 -17.79 15.50 19.72
N PRO A 95 -18.64 15.07 18.77
CA PRO A 95 -20.09 14.95 18.98
C PRO A 95 -20.50 13.98 20.09
N ILE A 96 -19.77 12.84 20.23
CA ILE A 96 -20.06 11.85 21.27
C ILE A 96 -19.48 12.27 22.60
N ALA A 97 -18.28 12.85 22.64
CA ALA A 97 -17.67 13.38 23.85
C ALA A 97 -18.52 14.51 24.48
N GLU A 98 -19.13 15.39 23.67
CA GLU A 98 -20.07 16.40 24.12
C GLU A 98 -21.31 15.76 24.77
N LYS A 99 -21.85 14.69 24.18
CA LYS A 99 -23.00 13.96 24.75
C LYS A 99 -22.64 13.26 26.06
N VAL A 100 -21.46 12.64 26.16
CA VAL A 100 -20.97 12.05 27.41
C VAL A 100 -20.76 13.10 28.48
N ALA A 101 -20.17 14.25 28.13
CA ALA A 101 -20.02 15.39 29.07
C ALA A 101 -21.37 15.90 29.54
N ARG A 102 -22.36 16.04 28.63
CA ARG A 102 -23.72 16.47 28.98
C ARG A 102 -24.42 15.44 29.88
N PHE A 103 -24.29 14.15 29.57
CA PHE A 103 -24.82 13.06 30.40
C PHE A 103 -24.28 13.14 31.84
N ASN A 104 -22.97 13.37 32.02
CA ASN A 104 -22.34 13.48 33.31
C ASN A 104 -22.80 14.77 34.03
N ALA A 105 -22.92 15.89 33.32
CA ALA A 105 -23.42 17.17 33.89
C ALA A 105 -24.86 17.07 34.38
N ILE A 106 -25.73 16.30 33.68
CA ILE A 106 -27.10 16.03 34.14
C ILE A 106 -27.08 15.32 35.49
N GLY A 107 -26.16 14.37 35.70
CA GLY A 107 -26.01 13.69 36.99
C GLY A 107 -25.69 14.65 38.14
N GLU A 108 -24.87 15.69 37.87
CA GLU A 108 -24.56 16.75 38.84
C GLU A 108 -25.77 17.71 39.04
N GLU A 109 -26.45 18.08 37.94
CA GLU A 109 -27.64 18.93 38.00
C GLU A 109 -28.78 18.30 38.79
N MET A 110 -28.95 16.96 38.73
CA MET A 110 -29.95 16.22 39.51
C MET A 110 -29.71 16.28 41.03
N ALA A 111 -28.51 16.61 41.48
CA ALA A 111 -28.21 16.82 42.89
C ALA A 111 -28.82 18.13 43.44
N ASN A 112 -29.31 19.02 42.57
CA ASN A 112 -29.94 20.28 42.98
C ASN A 112 -31.43 20.06 43.38
N PRO A 113 -31.86 20.40 44.57
CA PRO A 113 -33.25 20.19 45.03
C PRO A 113 -34.32 20.91 44.19
N ASN A 114 -33.96 21.90 43.40
CA ASN A 114 -34.87 22.70 42.57
C ASN A 114 -34.80 22.27 41.06
N ALA A 115 -34.14 21.17 40.74
CA ALA A 115 -34.03 20.69 39.35
C ALA A 115 -35.38 20.10 38.87
N ASP A 116 -35.66 20.27 37.57
CA ASP A 116 -36.75 19.55 36.89
C ASP A 116 -36.31 18.11 36.61
N PHE A 117 -36.59 17.23 37.57
CA PHE A 117 -36.12 15.85 37.56
C PHE A 117 -36.66 15.04 36.38
N ASP A 118 -37.91 15.30 35.96
CA ASP A 118 -38.55 14.56 34.87
C ASP A 118 -37.94 14.93 33.52
N ALA A 119 -37.70 16.22 33.29
CA ALA A 119 -37.04 16.69 32.06
C ALA A 119 -35.59 16.21 31.96
N LEU A 120 -34.83 16.24 33.06
CA LEU A 120 -33.44 15.75 33.10
C LEU A 120 -33.33 14.22 32.89
N MET A 121 -34.27 13.44 33.44
CA MET A 121 -34.34 12.01 33.23
C MET A 121 -34.68 11.65 31.79
N GLU A 122 -35.59 12.40 31.13
CA GLU A 122 -35.90 12.18 29.72
C GLU A 122 -34.68 12.51 28.82
N GLU A 123 -33.99 13.61 29.08
CA GLU A 123 -32.76 14.00 28.37
C GLU A 123 -31.65 12.96 28.56
N MET A 124 -31.44 12.53 29.81
CA MET A 124 -30.46 11.49 30.16
C MET A 124 -30.73 10.18 29.45
N GLY A 125 -31.97 9.73 29.36
CA GLY A 125 -32.36 8.51 28.65
C GLY A 125 -32.12 8.57 27.14
N LYS A 126 -32.35 9.76 26.53
CA LYS A 126 -32.02 9.98 25.09
C LYS A 126 -30.52 9.95 24.86
N LEU A 127 -29.75 10.68 25.68
CA LEU A 127 -28.29 10.70 25.60
C LEU A 127 -27.69 9.31 25.82
N GLN A 128 -28.18 8.56 26.80
CA GLN A 128 -27.74 7.17 27.04
C GLN A 128 -27.94 6.30 25.81
N THR A 129 -29.13 6.35 25.19
CA THR A 129 -29.44 5.59 23.98
C THR A 129 -28.50 5.95 22.82
N GLU A 130 -28.18 7.24 22.67
CA GLU A 130 -27.27 7.73 21.62
C GLU A 130 -25.81 7.35 21.88
N ILE A 131 -25.36 7.39 23.14
CA ILE A 131 -24.01 7.01 23.56
C ILE A 131 -23.84 5.48 23.42
N ASP A 132 -24.84 4.68 23.86
CA ASP A 132 -24.84 3.23 23.69
C ASP A 132 -24.80 2.82 22.21
N ALA A 133 -25.58 3.50 21.36
CA ALA A 133 -25.59 3.22 19.91
C ALA A 133 -24.26 3.50 19.22
N ALA A 134 -23.48 4.43 19.75
CA ALA A 134 -22.16 4.83 19.27
C ALA A 134 -20.99 4.14 20.00
N ASP A 135 -21.27 3.25 20.96
CA ASP A 135 -20.28 2.63 21.86
C ASP A 135 -19.36 3.67 22.55
N GLY A 136 -19.97 4.80 22.95
CA GLY A 136 -19.27 6.02 23.36
C GLY A 136 -18.78 6.04 24.83
N TRP A 137 -18.86 4.95 25.60
CA TRP A 137 -18.48 4.94 27.00
C TRP A 137 -16.98 4.75 27.27
N ASP A 138 -16.25 4.16 26.33
CA ASP A 138 -14.80 3.89 26.47
C ASP A 138 -14.01 4.44 25.28
N LEU A 139 -14.15 5.75 25.05
CA LEU A 139 -13.50 6.44 23.91
C LEU A 139 -11.97 6.39 23.98
N ASP A 140 -11.38 6.45 25.18
CA ASP A 140 -9.92 6.39 25.34
C ASP A 140 -9.38 5.01 24.98
N SER A 141 -10.08 3.92 25.30
CA SER A 141 -9.66 2.56 24.91
C SER A 141 -9.77 2.34 23.40
N GLN A 142 -10.83 2.85 22.77
CA GLN A 142 -10.97 2.79 21.31
C GLN A 142 -9.86 3.58 20.61
N LEU A 143 -9.51 4.76 21.13
CA LEU A 143 -8.39 5.56 20.66
C LEU A 143 -7.07 4.78 20.72
N GLU A 144 -6.74 4.25 21.90
CA GLU A 144 -5.50 3.47 22.11
C GLU A 144 -5.43 2.28 21.16
N GLN A 145 -6.51 1.50 21.04
CA GLN A 145 -6.55 0.33 20.15
C GLN A 145 -6.34 0.69 18.68
N ALA A 146 -6.99 1.75 18.20
CA ALA A 146 -6.86 2.19 16.82
C ALA A 146 -5.47 2.80 16.54
N MET A 147 -4.91 3.55 17.48
CA MET A 147 -3.56 4.10 17.37
C MET A 147 -2.49 3.02 17.36
N ASP A 148 -2.59 2.02 18.23
CA ASP A 148 -1.68 0.88 18.27
C ASP A 148 -1.75 0.06 16.98
N ALA A 149 -2.96 -0.25 16.51
CA ALA A 149 -3.18 -1.05 15.32
C ALA A 149 -2.67 -0.38 14.03
N LEU A 150 -2.79 0.94 13.93
CA LEU A 150 -2.30 1.72 12.81
C LEU A 150 -0.88 2.25 13.02
N GLN A 151 -0.23 1.87 14.13
CA GLN A 151 1.12 2.31 14.49
C GLN A 151 1.26 3.84 14.40
N CYS A 152 0.31 4.57 14.94
CA CYS A 152 0.38 6.02 15.01
C CYS A 152 1.54 6.46 15.92
N PRO A 153 2.13 7.65 15.71
CA PRO A 153 3.09 8.23 16.64
C PRO A 153 2.49 8.40 18.04
N ASP A 154 3.37 8.57 19.03
CA ASP A 154 2.96 8.82 20.42
C ASP A 154 1.92 9.95 20.49
N PRO A 155 0.85 9.82 21.31
CA PRO A 155 -0.23 10.82 21.42
C PRO A 155 0.24 12.24 21.72
N ASP A 156 1.35 12.40 22.44
CA ASP A 156 1.91 13.70 22.83
C ASP A 156 2.81 14.31 21.74
N THR A 157 3.05 13.60 20.64
CA THR A 157 3.87 14.08 19.53
C THR A 157 3.15 15.21 18.78
N PRO A 158 3.78 16.38 18.56
CA PRO A 158 3.21 17.44 17.72
C PRO A 158 3.06 16.96 16.26
N VAL A 159 1.89 17.21 15.65
CA VAL A 159 1.61 16.73 14.28
C VAL A 159 2.56 17.35 13.24
N ASN A 160 3.05 18.55 13.45
CA ASN A 160 3.94 19.27 12.53
C ASN A 160 5.32 18.65 12.37
N VAL A 161 5.76 17.79 13.31
CA VAL A 161 7.04 17.06 13.22
C VAL A 161 6.88 15.65 12.61
N CYS A 162 5.63 15.21 12.40
CA CYS A 162 5.35 13.91 11.81
C CYS A 162 5.69 13.89 10.32
N SER A 163 6.24 12.76 9.86
CA SER A 163 6.43 12.48 8.44
C SER A 163 5.09 12.40 7.70
N GLY A 164 5.11 12.49 6.36
CA GLY A 164 3.89 12.38 5.54
C GLY A 164 3.14 11.06 5.77
N GLY A 165 3.85 9.95 5.90
CA GLY A 165 3.24 8.65 6.19
C GLY A 165 2.61 8.58 7.59
N GLU A 166 3.25 9.16 8.61
CA GLU A 166 2.70 9.25 9.97
C GLU A 166 1.45 10.12 10.01
N ARG A 167 1.49 11.30 9.38
CA ARG A 167 0.31 12.18 9.26
C ARG A 167 -0.87 11.45 8.61
N ARG A 168 -0.60 10.61 7.61
CA ARG A 168 -1.62 9.83 6.92
C ARG A 168 -2.22 8.75 7.82
N ARG A 169 -1.41 8.05 8.63
CA ARG A 169 -1.91 7.08 9.61
C ARG A 169 -2.76 7.74 10.69
N VAL A 170 -2.34 8.90 11.19
CA VAL A 170 -3.13 9.72 12.15
C VAL A 170 -4.47 10.12 11.55
N ALA A 171 -4.50 10.57 10.29
CA ALA A 171 -5.74 10.95 9.62
C ALA A 171 -6.65 9.76 9.34
N LEU A 172 -6.09 8.61 8.96
CA LEU A 172 -6.86 7.38 8.81
C LEU A 172 -7.46 6.96 10.15
N CYS A 173 -6.68 6.95 11.22
CA CYS A 173 -7.14 6.63 12.57
C CYS A 173 -8.32 7.54 12.98
N LYS A 174 -8.16 8.85 12.83
CA LYS A 174 -9.22 9.83 13.09
C LYS A 174 -10.48 9.54 12.29
N LEU A 175 -10.36 9.33 10.98
CA LEU A 175 -11.48 9.10 10.07
C LEU A 175 -12.25 7.80 10.39
N LEU A 176 -11.53 6.72 10.76
CA LEU A 176 -12.18 5.46 11.14
C LEU A 176 -12.97 5.60 12.44
N LEU A 177 -12.48 6.40 13.40
CA LEU A 177 -13.16 6.69 14.66
C LEU A 177 -14.31 7.68 14.51
N GLU A 178 -14.29 8.57 13.51
CA GLU A 178 -15.45 9.41 13.15
C GLU A 178 -16.63 8.59 12.64
N ALA A 179 -16.36 7.42 12.08
CA ALA A 179 -17.32 6.43 11.60
C ALA A 179 -18.46 7.01 10.71
N PRO A 180 -18.15 7.73 9.60
CA PRO A 180 -19.17 8.28 8.71
C PRO A 180 -19.98 7.20 8.00
N ASP A 181 -21.23 7.53 7.59
CA ASP A 181 -22.09 6.60 6.84
C ASP A 181 -21.52 6.22 5.46
N LEU A 182 -20.73 7.10 4.85
CA LEU A 182 -19.98 6.89 3.62
C LEU A 182 -18.49 7.18 3.85
N LEU A 183 -17.69 6.12 3.87
CA LEU A 183 -16.25 6.17 4.07
C LEU A 183 -15.53 6.07 2.73
N LEU A 184 -14.78 7.10 2.37
CA LEU A 184 -14.01 7.19 1.12
C LEU A 184 -12.52 7.11 1.41
N LEU A 185 -11.87 6.07 0.87
CA LEU A 185 -10.46 5.78 1.13
C LEU A 185 -9.65 5.85 -0.17
N ASP A 186 -8.72 6.80 -0.26
CA ASP A 186 -7.79 6.91 -1.39
C ASP A 186 -6.44 6.31 -0.99
N GLU A 187 -6.11 5.13 -1.52
CA GLU A 187 -4.90 4.34 -1.23
C GLU A 187 -4.67 4.12 0.28
N PRO A 188 -5.62 3.54 1.03
CA PRO A 188 -5.53 3.44 2.49
C PRO A 188 -4.41 2.51 2.98
N THR A 189 -3.94 1.59 2.14
CA THR A 189 -2.90 0.62 2.46
C THR A 189 -1.48 1.17 2.31
N ASN A 190 -1.31 2.31 1.61
CA ASN A 190 0.00 2.93 1.46
C ASN A 190 0.54 3.41 2.82
N HIS A 191 1.82 3.13 3.07
CA HIS A 191 2.53 3.43 4.32
C HIS A 191 2.05 2.63 5.56
N LEU A 192 1.15 1.65 5.39
CA LEU A 192 0.81 0.68 6.41
C LEU A 192 1.68 -0.57 6.25
N ASP A 193 2.05 -1.18 7.36
CA ASP A 193 2.65 -2.51 7.33
C ASP A 193 1.57 -3.61 7.21
N ALA A 194 2.02 -4.83 6.96
CA ALA A 194 1.11 -5.95 6.72
C ALA A 194 0.16 -6.24 7.90
N GLU A 195 0.59 -5.98 9.14
CA GLU A 195 -0.22 -6.19 10.34
C GLU A 195 -1.32 -5.14 10.46
N SER A 196 -0.97 -3.86 10.23
CA SER A 196 -1.94 -2.76 10.19
C SER A 196 -2.96 -2.93 9.05
N ILE A 197 -2.53 -3.46 7.89
CA ILE A 197 -3.45 -3.75 6.78
C ILE A 197 -4.44 -4.85 7.17
N LEU A 198 -3.97 -5.94 7.80
CA LEU A 198 -4.86 -7.02 8.27
C LEU A 198 -5.89 -6.51 9.29
N TRP A 199 -5.46 -5.66 10.22
CA TRP A 199 -6.39 -5.04 11.16
C TRP A 199 -7.42 -4.15 10.45
N LEU A 200 -6.99 -3.33 9.49
CA LEU A 200 -7.87 -2.47 8.71
C LEU A 200 -8.91 -3.30 7.92
N GLU A 201 -8.52 -4.41 7.31
CA GLU A 201 -9.42 -5.35 6.64
C GLU A 201 -10.50 -5.86 7.60
N GLN A 202 -10.11 -6.32 8.79
CA GLN A 202 -11.04 -6.81 9.82
C GLN A 202 -11.98 -5.71 10.32
N PHE A 203 -11.46 -4.50 10.54
CA PHE A 203 -12.26 -3.35 10.93
C PHE A 203 -13.31 -3.00 9.88
N LEU A 204 -12.92 -2.94 8.59
CA LEU A 204 -13.83 -2.60 7.50
C LEU A 204 -14.88 -3.68 7.23
N HIS A 205 -14.61 -4.94 7.53
CA HIS A 205 -15.63 -6.01 7.49
C HIS A 205 -16.77 -5.76 8.48
N GLN A 206 -16.44 -5.26 9.67
CA GLN A 206 -17.42 -4.98 10.72
C GLN A 206 -18.04 -3.59 10.60
N TYR A 207 -17.49 -2.74 9.72
CA TYR A 207 -17.94 -1.38 9.53
C TYR A 207 -19.37 -1.32 8.98
N LYS A 208 -20.26 -0.60 9.66
CA LYS A 208 -21.70 -0.54 9.31
C LYS A 208 -21.98 0.35 8.09
N GLY A 209 -21.18 1.40 7.90
CA GLY A 209 -21.32 2.33 6.76
C GLY A 209 -20.87 1.74 5.43
N ALA A 210 -21.20 2.44 4.34
CA ALA A 210 -20.67 2.13 3.03
C ALA A 210 -19.19 2.51 2.94
N VAL A 211 -18.38 1.67 2.29
CA VAL A 211 -16.94 1.91 2.09
C VAL A 211 -16.64 1.92 0.59
N ILE A 212 -15.97 2.96 0.12
CA ILE A 212 -15.43 3.01 -1.24
C ILE A 212 -13.94 3.22 -1.12
N ALA A 213 -13.16 2.22 -1.53
CA ALA A 213 -11.71 2.25 -1.46
C ALA A 213 -11.08 2.22 -2.85
N VAL A 214 -10.26 3.21 -3.15
CA VAL A 214 -9.32 3.17 -4.28
C VAL A 214 -8.03 2.60 -3.74
N THR A 215 -7.59 1.46 -4.25
CA THR A 215 -6.30 0.87 -3.87
C THR A 215 -5.76 -0.04 -4.96
N HIS A 216 -4.45 -0.24 -4.93
CA HIS A 216 -3.75 -1.21 -5.77
C HIS A 216 -3.41 -2.50 -5.02
N ASP A 217 -3.71 -2.59 -3.71
CA ASP A 217 -3.58 -3.81 -2.91
C ASP A 217 -4.70 -4.80 -3.28
N ARG A 218 -4.31 -5.84 -4.01
CA ARG A 218 -5.22 -6.86 -4.54
C ARG A 218 -5.79 -7.75 -3.45
N TYR A 219 -5.00 -8.08 -2.41
CA TYR A 219 -5.49 -8.83 -1.26
C TYR A 219 -6.51 -8.05 -0.46
N PHE A 220 -6.24 -6.77 -0.23
CA PHE A 220 -7.21 -5.90 0.44
C PHE A 220 -8.54 -5.85 -0.33
N MET A 221 -8.50 -5.69 -1.68
CA MET A 221 -9.71 -5.72 -2.50
C MET A 221 -10.40 -7.08 -2.50
N ASP A 222 -9.64 -8.18 -2.47
CA ASP A 222 -10.21 -9.53 -2.46
C ASP A 222 -10.87 -9.86 -1.12
N ASN A 223 -10.32 -9.35 -0.02
CA ASN A 223 -10.81 -9.59 1.33
C ASN A 223 -11.96 -8.65 1.72
N VAL A 224 -11.92 -7.36 1.34
CA VAL A 224 -12.86 -6.35 1.83
C VAL A 224 -14.00 -6.08 0.85
N ALA A 225 -13.73 -6.08 -0.48
CA ALA A 225 -14.72 -5.64 -1.45
C ALA A 225 -15.77 -6.70 -1.77
N GLU A 226 -17.03 -6.30 -1.75
CA GLU A 226 -18.18 -7.07 -2.24
C GLU A 226 -18.54 -6.69 -3.69
N TRP A 227 -18.07 -5.53 -4.11
CA TRP A 227 -18.21 -5.01 -5.46
C TRP A 227 -16.90 -4.39 -5.93
N ILE A 228 -16.57 -4.58 -7.19
CA ILE A 228 -15.47 -3.86 -7.86
C ILE A 228 -16.06 -2.91 -8.88
N CYS A 229 -15.66 -1.64 -8.83
CA CYS A 229 -16.02 -0.63 -9.80
C CYS A 229 -14.79 -0.28 -10.65
N GLU A 230 -14.80 -0.70 -11.90
CA GLU A 230 -13.73 -0.39 -12.85
C GLU A 230 -13.94 0.98 -13.48
N VAL A 231 -12.92 1.84 -13.42
CA VAL A 231 -12.87 3.13 -14.12
C VAL A 231 -12.09 2.93 -15.42
N ASP A 232 -12.80 3.01 -16.55
CA ASP A 232 -12.17 2.91 -17.88
C ASP A 232 -12.73 3.99 -18.81
N ARG A 233 -11.85 4.85 -19.34
CA ARG A 233 -12.13 5.91 -20.32
C ARG A 233 -13.36 6.78 -19.97
N GLY A 234 -13.47 7.15 -18.70
CA GLY A 234 -14.55 8.00 -18.19
C GLY A 234 -15.83 7.27 -17.81
N HIS A 235 -15.93 5.97 -18.05
CA HIS A 235 -17.08 5.16 -17.67
C HIS A 235 -16.77 4.35 -16.40
N LEU A 236 -17.80 4.03 -15.63
CA LEU A 236 -17.75 3.19 -14.45
C LEU A 236 -18.47 1.86 -14.71
N TYR A 237 -17.77 0.75 -14.52
CA TYR A 237 -18.32 -0.59 -14.72
C TYR A 237 -18.36 -1.34 -13.38
N PRO A 238 -19.56 -1.53 -12.79
CA PRO A 238 -19.70 -2.29 -11.56
C PRO A 238 -19.70 -3.79 -11.82
N TYR A 239 -18.91 -4.53 -11.03
CA TYR A 239 -18.86 -5.99 -11.00
C TYR A 239 -19.21 -6.46 -9.60
N LYS A 240 -20.15 -7.38 -9.48
CA LYS A 240 -20.49 -7.99 -8.19
C LYS A 240 -19.46 -9.06 -7.84
N GLY A 241 -18.92 -8.99 -6.64
CA GLY A 241 -17.93 -9.91 -6.10
C GLY A 241 -16.62 -9.19 -5.77
N ASN A 242 -15.66 -9.98 -5.30
CA ASN A 242 -14.32 -9.53 -4.95
C ASN A 242 -13.40 -9.38 -6.18
N TYR A 243 -12.13 -9.06 -5.95
CA TYR A 243 -11.16 -8.86 -7.02
C TYR A 243 -10.96 -10.09 -7.91
N SER A 244 -10.92 -11.29 -7.33
CA SER A 244 -10.82 -12.56 -8.06
C SER A 244 -12.01 -12.78 -9.02
N THR A 245 -13.22 -12.51 -8.54
CA THR A 245 -14.46 -12.61 -9.35
C THR A 245 -14.50 -11.57 -10.46
N TYR A 246 -14.00 -10.35 -10.20
CA TYR A 246 -13.85 -9.30 -11.20
C TYR A 246 -12.95 -9.75 -12.35
N LEU A 247 -11.76 -10.32 -12.05
CA LEU A 247 -10.83 -10.83 -13.07
C LEU A 247 -11.48 -11.87 -13.98
N GLU A 248 -12.25 -12.82 -13.38
CA GLU A 248 -12.97 -13.86 -14.15
C GLU A 248 -14.03 -13.25 -15.10
N THR A 249 -14.80 -12.30 -14.58
CA THR A 249 -15.88 -11.66 -15.34
C THR A 249 -15.32 -10.78 -16.46
N LYS A 250 -14.25 -10.04 -16.17
CA LYS A 250 -13.56 -9.21 -17.16
C LYS A 250 -12.93 -10.06 -18.28
N ALA A 251 -12.29 -11.18 -17.94
CA ALA A 251 -11.75 -12.10 -18.93
C ALA A 251 -12.83 -12.62 -19.89
N LYS A 252 -13.98 -13.07 -19.37
CA LYS A 252 -15.12 -13.52 -20.17
C LYS A 252 -15.68 -12.42 -21.07
N ARG A 253 -15.78 -11.18 -20.54
CA ARG A 253 -16.25 -10.02 -21.32
C ARG A 253 -15.33 -9.73 -22.51
N LEU A 254 -14.01 -9.78 -22.31
CA LEU A 254 -13.04 -9.55 -23.39
C LEU A 254 -13.06 -10.66 -24.45
N GLU A 255 -13.27 -11.92 -24.06
CA GLU A 255 -13.46 -13.01 -25.02
C GLU A 255 -14.69 -12.77 -25.92
N ILE A 256 -15.81 -12.31 -25.36
CA ILE A 256 -17.04 -12.03 -26.09
C ILE A 256 -16.89 -10.81 -27.02
N GLN A 257 -16.13 -9.80 -26.63
CA GLN A 257 -15.91 -8.59 -27.43
C GLN A 257 -14.96 -8.78 -28.62
N GLY A 258 -14.42 -9.99 -28.83
CA GLY A 258 -13.54 -10.33 -29.96
C GLY A 258 -12.21 -9.60 -29.84
N ALA A 259 -11.24 -10.24 -29.23
CA ALA A 259 -9.98 -9.69 -28.74
C ALA A 259 -9.22 -8.83 -29.76
N LYS A 260 -9.39 -7.52 -29.69
CA LYS A 260 -8.40 -6.58 -30.23
C LYS A 260 -7.14 -6.48 -29.35
N ASP A 261 -7.17 -7.04 -28.13
CA ASP A 261 -6.08 -7.01 -27.17
C ASP A 261 -5.70 -8.42 -26.68
N ALA A 262 -5.08 -9.22 -27.56
CA ALA A 262 -4.54 -10.53 -27.21
C ALA A 262 -3.55 -10.48 -26.01
N LYS A 263 -2.89 -9.33 -25.81
CA LYS A 263 -1.96 -9.10 -24.72
C LYS A 263 -2.68 -8.96 -23.36
N LEU A 264 -3.78 -8.20 -23.32
CA LEU A 264 -4.61 -8.05 -22.11
C LEU A 264 -5.28 -9.37 -21.73
N ALA A 265 -5.81 -10.11 -22.71
CA ALA A 265 -6.39 -11.44 -22.49
C ALA A 265 -5.37 -12.43 -21.94
N LYS A 266 -4.12 -12.40 -22.43
CA LYS A 266 -3.02 -13.25 -21.93
C LYS A 266 -2.65 -12.90 -20.49
N ARG A 267 -2.57 -11.59 -20.15
CA ARG A 267 -2.31 -11.12 -18.78
C ARG A 267 -3.38 -11.59 -17.80
N LEU A 268 -4.65 -11.33 -18.12
CA LEU A 268 -5.78 -11.76 -17.30
C LEU A 268 -5.81 -13.27 -17.10
N LYS A 269 -5.49 -14.04 -18.14
CA LYS A 269 -5.37 -15.50 -18.03
C LYS A 269 -4.25 -15.91 -17.07
N ASN A 270 -3.07 -15.31 -17.17
CA ASN A 270 -1.96 -15.59 -16.27
C ASN A 270 -2.30 -15.27 -14.81
N GLU A 271 -2.99 -14.13 -14.59
CA GLU A 271 -3.43 -13.70 -13.26
C GLU A 271 -4.48 -14.67 -12.68
N LEU A 272 -5.47 -15.06 -13.47
CA LEU A 272 -6.47 -16.06 -13.08
C LEU A 272 -5.86 -17.42 -12.76
N ASP A 273 -4.91 -17.89 -13.58
CA ASP A 273 -4.21 -19.16 -13.34
C ASP A 273 -3.39 -19.09 -12.04
N TRP A 274 -2.86 -17.92 -11.73
CA TRP A 274 -2.14 -17.70 -10.47
C TRP A 274 -3.10 -17.69 -9.28
N VAL A 275 -4.19 -16.93 -9.34
CA VAL A 275 -5.23 -16.88 -8.28
C VAL A 275 -5.77 -18.28 -7.97
N ARG A 276 -6.05 -19.09 -8.99
CA ARG A 276 -6.56 -20.46 -8.84
C ARG A 276 -5.52 -21.47 -8.35
N SER A 277 -4.23 -21.12 -8.38
CA SER A 277 -3.16 -22.02 -7.92
C SER A 277 -3.19 -22.16 -6.39
N SER A 278 -3.02 -23.37 -5.87
CA SER A 278 -2.88 -23.58 -4.43
C SER A 278 -1.58 -22.97 -3.88
N PRO A 279 -1.49 -22.61 -2.60
CA PRO A 279 -0.27 -22.09 -1.98
C PRO A 279 0.96 -22.99 -2.23
N LYS A 280 0.79 -24.31 -2.10
CA LYS A 280 1.85 -25.28 -2.41
C LYS A 280 2.30 -25.24 -3.88
N ALA A 281 1.37 -25.03 -4.82
CA ALA A 281 1.71 -24.93 -6.25
C ALA A 281 2.45 -23.61 -6.57
N ARG A 282 2.11 -22.51 -5.89
CA ARG A 282 2.83 -21.22 -5.98
C ARG A 282 4.27 -21.36 -5.47
N GLN A 283 4.46 -21.98 -4.32
CA GLN A 283 5.78 -22.25 -3.75
C GLN A 283 6.63 -23.16 -4.66
N ALA A 284 6.03 -24.20 -5.26
CA ALA A 284 6.73 -25.09 -6.20
C ALA A 284 7.21 -24.34 -7.45
N LYS A 285 6.43 -23.38 -7.99
CA LYS A 285 6.85 -22.52 -9.11
C LYS A 285 8.06 -21.66 -8.74
N ASN A 286 8.07 -21.09 -7.54
CA ASN A 286 9.18 -20.27 -7.05
C ASN A 286 10.45 -21.12 -6.83
N LYS A 287 10.31 -22.33 -6.32
CA LYS A 287 11.44 -23.27 -6.17
C LYS A 287 12.00 -23.69 -7.53
N ALA A 288 11.16 -24.03 -8.49
CA ALA A 288 11.58 -24.38 -9.86
C ALA A 288 12.31 -23.21 -10.56
N ARG A 289 12.06 -21.96 -10.18
CA ARG A 289 12.80 -20.80 -10.67
C ARG A 289 14.27 -20.84 -10.22
N LEU A 290 14.54 -21.16 -8.96
CA LEU A 290 15.91 -21.27 -8.44
C LEU A 290 16.73 -22.29 -9.22
N GLU A 291 16.12 -23.42 -9.61
CA GLU A 291 16.77 -24.50 -10.33
C GLU A 291 17.07 -24.16 -11.82
N ARG A 292 16.36 -23.15 -12.38
CA ARG A 292 16.52 -22.74 -13.79
C ARG A 292 17.54 -21.61 -14.01
N TYR A 293 18.33 -21.27 -13.03
CA TYR A 293 19.25 -20.13 -13.13
C TYR A 293 20.12 -20.14 -14.40
N ASP A 294 20.80 -21.26 -14.69
CA ASP A 294 21.70 -21.36 -15.85
C ASP A 294 20.95 -21.25 -17.19
N GLN A 295 19.70 -21.74 -17.26
CA GLN A 295 18.86 -21.61 -18.46
C GLN A 295 18.43 -20.15 -18.67
N MET A 296 17.93 -19.49 -17.60
CA MET A 296 17.49 -18.09 -17.67
C MET A 296 18.67 -17.16 -18.02
N GLU A 297 19.85 -17.41 -17.48
CA GLU A 297 21.05 -16.63 -17.80
C GLU A 297 21.45 -16.79 -19.27
N ASN A 298 21.43 -18.00 -19.81
CA ASN A 298 21.74 -18.26 -21.22
C ASN A 298 20.69 -17.62 -22.15
N GLU A 299 19.41 -17.74 -21.83
CA GLU A 299 18.32 -17.12 -22.61
C GLU A 299 18.43 -15.59 -22.60
N ALA A 300 18.68 -14.97 -21.43
CA ALA A 300 18.85 -13.52 -21.33
C ALA A 300 20.05 -13.00 -22.12
N ARG A 301 21.17 -13.75 -22.15
CA ARG A 301 22.36 -13.40 -22.94
C ARG A 301 22.17 -13.54 -24.45
N ASN A 302 21.33 -14.52 -24.86
CA ASN A 302 21.04 -14.76 -26.28
C ASN A 302 19.97 -13.79 -26.81
N ASN A 303 19.13 -13.22 -25.96
CA ASN A 303 18.03 -12.35 -26.32
C ASN A 303 18.51 -10.89 -26.38
N LYS A 304 19.15 -10.53 -27.51
CA LYS A 304 19.68 -9.16 -27.74
C LYS A 304 18.60 -8.11 -28.08
N LYS A 305 17.33 -8.50 -28.25
CA LYS A 305 16.22 -7.57 -28.52
C LYS A 305 15.37 -7.42 -27.28
N LEU A 306 15.54 -6.32 -26.59
CA LEU A 306 14.67 -5.90 -25.51
C LEU A 306 13.43 -5.21 -26.11
N ASP A 307 12.23 -5.71 -25.83
CA ASP A 307 10.97 -5.06 -26.17
C ASP A 307 10.45 -4.29 -24.94
N PHE A 308 10.70 -2.97 -24.90
CA PHE A 308 10.29 -2.11 -23.80
C PHE A 308 8.81 -1.70 -23.84
N SER A 309 7.94 -2.56 -24.36
CA SER A 309 6.50 -2.38 -24.15
C SER A 309 6.08 -2.65 -22.69
N GLU A 310 6.94 -3.32 -21.91
CA GLU A 310 6.84 -3.63 -20.48
C GLU A 310 8.20 -3.38 -19.81
N ILE A 311 8.22 -3.31 -18.46
CA ILE A 311 9.46 -3.22 -17.70
C ILE A 311 10.30 -4.46 -18.02
N GLN A 312 11.56 -4.25 -18.35
CA GLN A 312 12.55 -5.32 -18.51
C GLN A 312 13.78 -4.98 -17.68
N ILE A 313 14.28 -5.99 -16.98
CA ILE A 313 15.48 -5.87 -16.16
C ILE A 313 16.60 -6.63 -16.88
N PRO A 314 17.57 -5.92 -17.46
CA PRO A 314 18.64 -6.57 -18.21
C PRO A 314 19.51 -7.44 -17.29
N ALA A 315 20.05 -8.52 -17.85
CA ALA A 315 21.02 -9.35 -17.17
C ALA A 315 22.30 -8.54 -16.88
N GLY A 316 22.65 -8.42 -15.61
CA GLY A 316 23.95 -7.88 -15.20
C GLY A 316 25.11 -8.85 -15.45
N PRO A 317 26.29 -8.61 -14.88
CA PRO A 317 27.41 -9.55 -14.91
C PRO A 317 27.02 -10.91 -14.33
N ARG A 318 27.71 -11.98 -14.77
CA ARG A 318 27.44 -13.32 -14.26
C ARG A 318 27.72 -13.42 -12.76
N LEU A 319 26.75 -13.95 -11.99
CA LEU A 319 26.93 -14.20 -10.56
C LEU A 319 27.87 -15.39 -10.29
N GLY A 320 28.77 -15.21 -9.36
CA GLY A 320 29.61 -16.27 -8.79
C GLY A 320 28.80 -17.25 -7.91
N SER A 321 29.47 -18.16 -7.22
CA SER A 321 28.83 -19.11 -6.30
C SER A 321 28.28 -18.43 -5.05
N THR A 322 28.97 -17.41 -4.55
CA THR A 322 28.55 -16.60 -3.41
C THR A 322 27.92 -15.32 -3.91
N VAL A 323 26.71 -15.01 -3.45
CA VAL A 323 26.03 -13.74 -3.72
C VAL A 323 26.12 -12.84 -2.49
N LEU A 324 25.49 -13.24 -1.40
CA LEU A 324 25.49 -12.53 -0.13
C LEU A 324 25.42 -13.56 1.01
N GLU A 325 26.36 -13.50 1.93
CA GLU A 325 26.37 -14.29 3.15
C GLU A 325 26.44 -13.36 4.36
N ALA A 326 25.49 -13.47 5.26
CA ALA A 326 25.47 -12.80 6.55
C ALA A 326 25.69 -13.84 7.64
N LYS A 327 26.64 -13.59 8.55
CA LYS A 327 26.96 -14.47 9.66
C LYS A 327 26.97 -13.70 10.96
N HIS A 328 26.04 -14.04 11.85
CA HIS A 328 25.91 -13.46 13.18
C HIS A 328 25.98 -11.93 13.16
N ILE A 329 25.30 -11.32 12.17
CA ILE A 329 25.30 -9.86 12.05
C ILE A 329 24.48 -9.22 13.16
N HIS A 330 25.07 -8.14 13.71
CA HIS A 330 24.47 -7.32 14.74
C HIS A 330 24.54 -5.85 14.33
N LYS A 331 23.43 -5.12 14.46
CA LYS A 331 23.37 -3.69 14.20
C LYS A 331 22.56 -2.97 15.26
N ALA A 332 23.21 -1.97 15.88
CA ALA A 332 22.58 -1.12 16.88
C ALA A 332 22.92 0.36 16.64
N PHE A 333 22.05 1.24 17.09
CA PHE A 333 22.27 2.68 17.21
C PHE A 333 22.13 3.08 18.69
N GLY A 334 23.25 3.28 19.35
CA GLY A 334 23.29 3.48 20.81
C GLY A 334 22.69 2.27 21.53
N GLU A 335 21.65 2.49 22.33
CA GLU A 335 20.96 1.42 23.07
C GLU A 335 19.92 0.66 22.23
N ARG A 336 19.54 1.19 21.05
CA ARG A 336 18.53 0.59 20.20
C ARG A 336 19.14 -0.46 19.28
N VAL A 337 18.87 -1.74 19.56
CA VAL A 337 19.24 -2.86 18.71
C VAL A 337 18.19 -3.05 17.62
N LEU A 338 18.62 -3.12 16.35
CA LEU A 338 17.74 -3.34 15.20
C LEU A 338 17.89 -4.74 14.62
N ILE A 339 19.09 -5.31 14.69
CA ILE A 339 19.39 -6.66 14.20
C ILE A 339 20.25 -7.33 15.27
N ASP A 340 19.82 -8.51 15.71
CA ASP A 340 20.55 -9.30 16.70
C ASP A 340 20.72 -10.74 16.18
N ASP A 341 21.98 -11.15 16.09
CA ASP A 341 22.41 -12.51 15.68
C ASP A 341 21.74 -13.06 14.40
N LEU A 342 21.63 -12.22 13.37
CA LEU A 342 21.03 -12.63 12.11
C LEU A 342 22.06 -13.33 11.20
N SER A 343 21.72 -14.54 10.75
CA SER A 343 22.50 -15.30 9.77
C SER A 343 21.63 -15.79 8.64
N PHE A 344 22.03 -15.52 7.39
CA PHE A 344 21.34 -16.01 6.19
C PHE A 344 22.28 -16.02 4.98
N THR A 345 21.90 -16.78 3.97
CA THR A 345 22.61 -16.82 2.69
C THR A 345 21.63 -16.60 1.56
N LEU A 346 21.90 -15.62 0.69
CA LEU A 346 21.11 -15.36 -0.51
C LEU A 346 21.50 -16.34 -1.62
N PRO A 347 20.61 -17.24 -2.04
CA PRO A 347 20.89 -18.16 -3.12
C PRO A 347 20.89 -17.44 -4.48
N ARG A 348 21.61 -18.01 -5.44
CA ARG A 348 21.56 -17.56 -6.84
C ARG A 348 20.12 -17.56 -7.34
N ASN A 349 19.77 -16.55 -8.14
CA ASN A 349 18.42 -16.38 -8.67
C ASN A 349 17.32 -16.26 -7.58
N GLY A 350 17.73 -16.04 -6.31
CA GLY A 350 16.80 -15.84 -5.21
C GLY A 350 16.18 -14.47 -5.24
N ILE A 351 14.88 -14.40 -4.92
CA ILE A 351 14.18 -13.16 -4.60
C ILE A 351 13.76 -13.25 -3.14
N VAL A 352 14.28 -12.32 -2.33
CA VAL A 352 14.00 -12.27 -0.88
C VAL A 352 13.05 -11.13 -0.60
N GLY A 353 11.88 -11.43 -0.03
CA GLY A 353 11.00 -10.43 0.53
C GLY A 353 11.40 -10.10 1.97
N VAL A 354 11.64 -8.82 2.27
CA VAL A 354 11.93 -8.34 3.63
C VAL A 354 10.68 -7.71 4.20
N ILE A 355 10.17 -8.27 5.30
CA ILE A 355 8.91 -7.85 5.92
C ILE A 355 9.07 -7.54 7.41
N GLY A 356 8.23 -6.68 7.93
CA GLY A 356 8.18 -6.27 9.33
C GLY A 356 7.58 -4.89 9.49
N PRO A 357 7.26 -4.48 10.73
CA PRO A 357 6.73 -3.15 11.04
C PRO A 357 7.61 -2.01 10.55
N ASN A 358 7.05 -0.81 10.50
CA ASN A 358 7.83 0.38 10.18
C ASN A 358 8.83 0.70 11.30
N GLY A 359 10.05 1.12 10.92
CA GLY A 359 11.08 1.51 11.90
C GLY A 359 11.87 0.38 12.52
N VAL A 360 11.63 -0.91 12.19
CA VAL A 360 12.38 -2.06 12.75
C VAL A 360 13.77 -2.27 12.14
N GLY A 361 14.16 -1.46 11.15
CA GLY A 361 15.51 -1.52 10.59
C GLY A 361 15.60 -2.14 9.19
N LYS A 362 14.50 -2.32 8.46
CA LYS A 362 14.50 -2.85 7.06
C LYS A 362 15.44 -2.06 6.14
N SER A 363 15.26 -0.75 6.03
CA SER A 363 16.12 0.11 5.21
C SER A 363 17.55 0.23 5.77
N THR A 364 17.73 0.07 7.09
CA THR A 364 19.07 0.00 7.71
C THR A 364 19.82 -1.25 7.26
N LEU A 365 19.13 -2.40 7.15
CA LEU A 365 19.72 -3.62 6.59
C LEU A 365 20.21 -3.37 5.15
N PHE A 366 19.44 -2.69 4.30
CA PHE A 366 19.86 -2.35 2.94
C PHE A 366 21.09 -1.43 2.94
N LYS A 367 21.08 -0.38 3.76
CA LYS A 367 22.24 0.53 3.90
C LYS A 367 23.49 -0.22 4.38
N THR A 368 23.31 -1.23 5.23
CA THR A 368 24.43 -2.08 5.68
C THR A 368 24.95 -2.97 4.55
N ILE A 369 24.06 -3.57 3.75
CA ILE A 369 24.46 -4.39 2.59
C ILE A 369 25.21 -3.53 1.55
N VAL A 370 24.79 -2.30 1.31
CA VAL A 370 25.46 -1.39 0.36
C VAL A 370 26.77 -0.81 0.94
N GLY A 371 26.99 -0.94 2.23
CA GLY A 371 28.19 -0.39 2.93
C GLY A 371 28.06 1.08 3.33
N LEU A 372 26.86 1.66 3.28
CA LEU A 372 26.58 3.03 3.76
C LEU A 372 26.54 3.09 5.30
N GLU A 373 26.16 1.98 5.93
CA GLU A 373 26.11 1.84 7.40
C GLU A 373 26.99 0.67 7.83
N PRO A 374 27.95 0.85 8.76
CA PRO A 374 28.77 -0.24 9.24
C PRO A 374 27.97 -1.17 10.16
N LEU A 375 28.31 -2.46 10.16
CA LEU A 375 27.86 -3.41 11.19
C LEU A 375 28.44 -3.03 12.57
N THR A 376 27.69 -3.35 13.62
CA THR A 376 28.21 -3.28 15.00
C THR A 376 29.11 -4.48 15.28
N SER A 377 28.71 -5.69 14.85
CA SER A 377 29.51 -6.92 14.87
C SER A 377 28.98 -7.93 13.86
N GLY A 378 29.68 -9.05 13.69
CA GLY A 378 29.36 -10.08 12.70
C GLY A 378 30.08 -9.89 11.38
N GLU A 379 29.78 -10.74 10.40
CA GLU A 379 30.41 -10.73 9.08
C GLU A 379 29.35 -10.67 7.98
N LEU A 380 29.52 -9.73 7.05
CA LEU A 380 28.72 -9.63 5.83
C LEU A 380 29.66 -9.76 4.64
N LYS A 381 29.50 -10.85 3.88
CA LYS A 381 30.32 -11.15 2.71
C LYS A 381 29.50 -10.99 1.44
N ILE A 382 29.94 -10.12 0.55
CA ILE A 382 29.39 -9.94 -0.80
C ILE A 382 30.35 -10.60 -1.79
N GLY A 383 29.81 -11.36 -2.75
CA GLY A 383 30.61 -12.05 -3.76
C GLY A 383 31.31 -11.06 -4.70
N ASP A 384 32.53 -11.39 -5.13
CA ASP A 384 33.37 -10.52 -5.98
C ASP A 384 32.72 -10.17 -7.33
N THR A 385 31.80 -10.98 -7.82
CA THR A 385 31.10 -10.77 -9.09
C THR A 385 29.78 -10.01 -8.92
N VAL A 386 29.43 -9.65 -7.69
CA VAL A 386 28.17 -8.96 -7.40
C VAL A 386 28.29 -7.47 -7.73
N LYS A 387 27.37 -7.00 -8.56
CA LYS A 387 27.14 -5.58 -8.83
C LYS A 387 25.78 -5.20 -8.29
N ILE A 388 25.77 -4.42 -7.21
CA ILE A 388 24.54 -3.98 -6.56
C ILE A 388 23.92 -2.82 -7.33
N SER A 389 22.60 -2.88 -7.55
CA SER A 389 21.76 -1.73 -7.90
C SER A 389 20.79 -1.48 -6.75
N TYR A 390 20.89 -0.30 -6.13
CA TYR A 390 20.11 0.07 -4.96
C TYR A 390 19.18 1.24 -5.26
N VAL A 391 17.90 1.08 -4.93
CA VAL A 391 16.91 2.16 -4.93
C VAL A 391 16.76 2.67 -3.51
N ASP A 392 17.22 3.87 -3.24
CA ASP A 392 16.92 4.59 -2.00
C ASP A 392 15.63 5.40 -2.15
N GLN A 393 14.73 5.34 -1.16
CA GLN A 393 13.52 6.16 -1.11
C GLN A 393 13.82 7.67 -1.18
N ASN A 394 14.96 8.10 -0.63
CA ASN A 394 15.36 9.50 -0.48
C ASN A 394 16.47 9.92 -1.45
N ARG A 395 16.44 9.52 -2.73
CA ARG A 395 17.44 10.01 -3.68
C ARG A 395 17.39 11.55 -3.77
N GLU A 396 18.19 12.19 -2.91
CA GLU A 396 18.66 13.56 -3.08
C GLU A 396 19.54 13.59 -4.32
N GLY A 397 19.13 14.32 -5.36
CA GLY A 397 19.97 14.49 -6.54
C GLY A 397 19.27 14.51 -7.90
N LEU A 398 17.95 14.43 -7.93
CA LEU A 398 17.22 14.77 -9.16
C LEU A 398 17.27 16.30 -9.35
N ASP A 399 17.81 16.76 -10.47
CA ASP A 399 17.79 18.17 -10.82
C ASP A 399 16.34 18.60 -11.12
N PRO A 400 15.71 19.45 -10.29
CA PRO A 400 14.30 19.80 -10.43
C PRO A 400 13.96 20.51 -11.76
N ASN A 401 14.97 21.03 -12.43
CA ASN A 401 14.83 21.77 -13.69
C ASN A 401 14.92 20.88 -14.94
N LYS A 402 15.32 19.61 -14.79
CA LYS A 402 15.32 18.66 -15.92
C LYS A 402 13.95 18.05 -16.09
N ASN A 403 13.56 17.80 -17.33
CA ASN A 403 12.38 16.98 -17.57
C ASN A 403 12.70 15.48 -17.33
N LEU A 404 11.66 14.68 -17.22
CA LEU A 404 11.77 13.26 -16.90
C LEU A 404 12.62 12.51 -17.94
N TRP A 405 12.42 12.79 -19.23
CA TRP A 405 13.19 12.18 -20.31
C TRP A 405 14.68 12.54 -20.20
N GLU A 406 15.02 13.82 -19.96
CA GLU A 406 16.40 14.28 -19.76
C GLU A 406 17.05 13.66 -18.52
N ALA A 407 16.30 13.50 -17.43
CA ALA A 407 16.80 12.89 -16.20
C ALA A 407 17.24 11.43 -16.43
N VAL A 408 16.51 10.68 -17.28
CA VAL A 408 16.85 9.29 -17.63
C VAL A 408 17.90 9.22 -18.72
N SER A 409 17.79 10.03 -19.75
CA SER A 409 18.62 9.94 -20.97
C SER A 409 19.93 10.71 -20.89
N GLY A 410 20.00 11.75 -20.04
CA GLY A 410 21.06 12.76 -20.15
C GLY A 410 20.99 13.60 -21.44
N GLY A 411 19.80 13.62 -22.10
CA GLY A 411 19.58 14.32 -23.37
C GLY A 411 19.80 13.46 -24.63
N LEU A 412 19.96 12.14 -24.47
CA LEU A 412 20.19 11.21 -25.58
C LEU A 412 18.91 10.48 -25.98
N ASP A 413 18.66 10.30 -27.28
CA ASP A 413 17.52 9.54 -27.79
C ASP A 413 17.65 8.04 -27.54
N PHE A 414 18.88 7.54 -27.39
CA PHE A 414 19.20 6.16 -27.04
C PHE A 414 20.04 6.13 -25.77
N ILE A 415 19.77 5.17 -24.92
CA ILE A 415 20.53 4.89 -23.70
C ILE A 415 21.05 3.46 -23.74
N GLU A 416 22.18 3.25 -23.11
CA GLU A 416 22.70 1.91 -22.88
C GLU A 416 22.14 1.36 -21.57
N VAL A 417 21.49 0.20 -21.63
CA VAL A 417 20.96 -0.52 -20.47
C VAL A 417 21.59 -1.92 -20.47
N ALA A 418 22.51 -2.15 -19.54
CA ALA A 418 23.30 -3.39 -19.42
C ALA A 418 23.95 -3.86 -20.74
N GLY A 419 24.54 -2.95 -21.49
CA GLY A 419 25.24 -3.25 -22.74
C GLY A 419 24.33 -3.37 -23.98
N VAL A 420 23.05 -3.05 -23.85
CA VAL A 420 22.09 -2.99 -24.94
C VAL A 420 21.63 -1.57 -25.17
N GLU A 421 21.73 -1.08 -26.40
CA GLU A 421 21.24 0.24 -26.79
C GLU A 421 19.72 0.19 -26.97
N VAL A 422 19.00 1.08 -26.26
CA VAL A 422 17.54 1.13 -26.25
C VAL A 422 17.02 2.56 -26.45
N PRO A 423 15.88 2.74 -27.18
CA PRO A 423 15.26 4.03 -27.32
C PRO A 423 14.79 4.55 -25.95
N THR A 424 15.29 5.71 -25.52
CA THR A 424 14.99 6.29 -24.21
C THR A 424 13.49 6.45 -23.99
N ARG A 425 12.75 6.93 -25.00
CA ARG A 425 11.30 7.14 -24.89
C ARG A 425 10.53 5.84 -24.66
N ALA A 426 10.96 4.75 -25.27
CA ALA A 426 10.34 3.43 -25.05
C ALA A 426 10.67 2.92 -23.64
N TYR A 427 11.91 3.05 -23.20
CA TYR A 427 12.32 2.69 -21.85
C TYR A 427 11.51 3.43 -20.78
N VAL A 428 11.41 4.76 -20.90
CA VAL A 428 10.65 5.61 -19.97
C VAL A 428 9.15 5.28 -20.01
N ALA A 429 8.60 4.94 -21.20
CA ALA A 429 7.19 4.56 -21.35
C ALA A 429 6.84 3.24 -20.64
N SER A 430 7.79 2.29 -20.52
CA SER A 430 7.58 1.02 -19.83
C SER A 430 7.32 1.20 -18.31
N PHE A 431 7.75 2.33 -17.72
CA PHE A 431 7.47 2.73 -16.34
C PHE A 431 6.20 3.60 -16.19
N GLY A 432 5.33 3.59 -17.20
CA GLY A 432 4.04 4.29 -17.17
C GLY A 432 4.09 5.77 -17.58
N PHE A 433 5.25 6.31 -18.01
CA PHE A 433 5.35 7.69 -18.47
C PHE A 433 5.15 7.76 -19.99
N LYS A 434 3.93 8.07 -20.43
CA LYS A 434 3.56 8.09 -21.84
C LYS A 434 3.38 9.52 -22.37
N GLY A 435 3.78 9.76 -23.61
CA GLY A 435 3.50 11.02 -24.32
C GLY A 435 4.02 12.26 -23.58
N ALA A 436 3.11 13.16 -23.22
CA ALA A 436 3.43 14.44 -22.57
C ALA A 436 4.03 14.30 -21.15
N ASP A 437 3.79 13.18 -20.47
CA ASP A 437 4.34 12.97 -19.12
C ASP A 437 5.86 12.96 -19.12
N GLN A 438 6.49 12.53 -20.21
CA GLN A 438 7.95 12.52 -20.36
C GLN A 438 8.59 13.92 -20.36
N GLN A 439 7.78 14.95 -20.60
CA GLN A 439 8.23 16.36 -20.60
C GLN A 439 8.00 17.07 -19.26
N LYS A 440 7.36 16.42 -18.30
CA LYS A 440 7.19 16.97 -16.95
C LYS A 440 8.55 17.20 -16.30
N LEU A 441 8.72 18.34 -15.64
CA LEU A 441 9.90 18.63 -14.83
C LEU A 441 9.94 17.70 -13.61
N THR A 442 11.12 17.22 -13.24
CA THR A 442 11.29 16.33 -12.09
C THR A 442 10.88 16.98 -10.77
N GLY A 443 10.97 18.32 -10.68
CA GLY A 443 10.55 19.09 -9.52
C GLY A 443 9.04 19.11 -9.26
N VAL A 444 8.21 18.87 -10.30
CA VAL A 444 6.73 18.89 -10.17
C VAL A 444 6.12 17.49 -10.15
N LEU A 445 6.94 16.45 -10.12
CA LEU A 445 6.46 15.07 -10.05
C LEU A 445 5.81 14.79 -8.70
N SER A 446 4.68 14.08 -8.74
CA SER A 446 4.07 13.48 -7.55
C SER A 446 5.02 12.46 -6.91
N GLY A 447 4.75 12.09 -5.65
CA GLY A 447 5.52 11.06 -4.94
C GLY A 447 5.62 9.76 -5.74
N GLY A 448 4.50 9.27 -6.27
CA GLY A 448 4.45 8.05 -7.08
C GLY A 448 5.16 8.18 -8.42
N GLU A 449 5.06 9.32 -9.11
CA GLU A 449 5.84 9.55 -10.32
C GLU A 449 7.34 9.59 -10.02
N ARG A 450 7.75 10.17 -8.91
CA ARG A 450 9.15 10.18 -8.46
C ARG A 450 9.66 8.78 -8.14
N ASN A 451 8.86 7.96 -7.47
CA ASN A 451 9.21 6.55 -7.18
C ASN A 451 9.41 5.74 -8.47
N ARG A 452 8.51 5.86 -9.45
CA ARG A 452 8.66 5.21 -10.75
C ARG A 452 9.91 5.66 -11.51
N LEU A 453 10.22 6.96 -11.45
CA LEU A 453 11.45 7.51 -12.06
C LEU A 453 12.70 6.94 -11.37
N ASN A 454 12.74 6.89 -10.05
CA ASN A 454 13.84 6.31 -9.28
C ASN A 454 14.03 4.82 -9.62
N LEU A 455 12.94 4.07 -9.72
CA LEU A 455 12.99 2.68 -10.16
C LEU A 455 13.61 2.55 -11.55
N ALA A 456 13.18 3.36 -12.53
CA ALA A 456 13.74 3.37 -13.88
C ALA A 456 15.25 3.69 -13.88
N LEU A 457 15.68 4.70 -13.12
CA LEU A 457 17.09 5.09 -13.00
C LEU A 457 17.95 3.98 -12.37
N THR A 458 17.40 3.22 -11.46
CA THR A 458 18.11 2.14 -10.78
C THR A 458 18.25 0.91 -11.66
N LEU A 459 17.16 0.49 -12.30
CA LEU A 459 17.19 -0.66 -13.21
C LEU A 459 18.07 -0.40 -14.44
N LYS A 460 18.22 0.85 -14.86
CA LYS A 460 19.17 1.27 -15.90
C LYS A 460 20.63 0.93 -15.55
N GLN A 461 21.00 0.87 -14.26
CA GLN A 461 22.40 0.62 -13.82
C GLN A 461 22.92 -0.78 -14.18
N GLY A 462 22.02 -1.73 -14.45
CA GLY A 462 22.38 -3.08 -14.89
C GLY A 462 23.17 -3.87 -13.85
N GLY A 463 22.73 -3.87 -12.58
CA GLY A 463 23.26 -4.73 -11.54
C GLY A 463 22.75 -6.17 -11.66
N ASN A 464 23.39 -7.10 -10.94
CA ASN A 464 22.97 -8.50 -10.82
C ASN A 464 22.46 -8.85 -9.41
N LEU A 465 22.55 -7.91 -8.46
CA LEU A 465 21.85 -7.91 -7.18
C LEU A 465 21.05 -6.61 -7.04
N LEU A 466 19.74 -6.72 -7.04
CA LEU A 466 18.83 -5.59 -6.88
C LEU A 466 18.42 -5.45 -5.42
N LEU A 467 18.51 -4.25 -4.86
CA LEU A 467 17.96 -3.90 -3.56
C LEU A 467 16.86 -2.87 -3.79
N LEU A 468 15.61 -3.26 -3.58
CA LEU A 468 14.43 -2.47 -3.88
C LEU A 468 13.70 -2.14 -2.57
N ASP A 469 13.68 -0.87 -2.18
CA ASP A 469 12.98 -0.40 -0.96
C ASP A 469 11.62 0.17 -1.36
N GLU A 470 10.54 -0.53 -1.01
CA GLU A 470 9.14 -0.23 -1.30
C GLU A 470 8.88 0.11 -2.80
N PRO A 471 9.32 -0.73 -3.75
CA PRO A 471 9.16 -0.43 -5.17
C PRO A 471 7.71 -0.51 -5.65
N THR A 472 6.83 -1.10 -4.86
CA THR A 472 5.41 -1.32 -5.17
C THR A 472 4.53 -0.12 -4.85
N ASN A 473 4.99 0.80 -4.01
CA ASN A 473 4.23 1.97 -3.61
C ASN A 473 3.88 2.86 -4.81
N ASP A 474 2.61 3.28 -4.88
CA ASP A 474 2.06 4.16 -5.90
C ASP A 474 2.14 3.62 -7.36
N LEU A 475 2.44 2.33 -7.55
CA LEU A 475 2.34 1.69 -8.86
C LEU A 475 0.90 1.29 -9.15
N ASP A 476 0.43 1.53 -10.37
CA ASP A 476 -0.84 0.94 -10.81
C ASP A 476 -0.68 -0.57 -11.09
N VAL A 477 -1.79 -1.28 -11.12
CA VAL A 477 -1.80 -2.75 -11.28
C VAL A 477 -1.04 -3.18 -12.54
N GLU A 478 -1.12 -2.44 -13.66
CA GLU A 478 -0.41 -2.79 -14.89
C GLU A 478 1.11 -2.67 -14.75
N THR A 479 1.58 -1.57 -14.13
CA THR A 479 3.02 -1.34 -13.89
C THR A 479 3.54 -2.35 -12.86
N LEU A 480 2.74 -2.67 -11.84
CA LEU A 480 3.09 -3.66 -10.82
C LEU A 480 3.24 -5.05 -11.42
N GLU A 481 2.28 -5.50 -12.25
CA GLU A 481 2.38 -6.77 -12.98
C GLU A 481 3.62 -6.82 -13.90
N SER A 482 3.93 -5.70 -14.54
CA SER A 482 5.11 -5.60 -15.39
C SER A 482 6.40 -5.74 -14.57
N LEU A 483 6.47 -5.14 -13.38
CA LEU A 483 7.60 -5.29 -12.45
C LEU A 483 7.72 -6.72 -11.93
N GLU A 484 6.60 -7.35 -11.53
CA GLU A 484 6.57 -8.76 -11.10
C GLU A 484 7.15 -9.68 -12.17
N ASN A 485 6.66 -9.55 -13.41
CA ASN A 485 7.14 -10.36 -14.53
C ASN A 485 8.63 -10.10 -14.82
N ALA A 486 9.07 -8.84 -14.78
CA ALA A 486 10.46 -8.48 -14.98
C ALA A 486 11.39 -9.10 -13.92
N LEU A 487 10.96 -9.13 -12.64
CA LEU A 487 11.71 -9.78 -11.56
C LEU A 487 11.73 -11.30 -11.69
N LEU A 488 10.62 -11.91 -12.13
CA LEU A 488 10.54 -13.34 -12.37
C LEU A 488 11.44 -13.80 -13.54
N GLU A 489 11.61 -12.95 -14.54
CA GLU A 489 12.49 -13.20 -15.71
C GLU A 489 13.93 -12.73 -15.47
N PHE A 490 14.19 -11.99 -14.40
CA PHE A 490 15.53 -11.46 -14.10
C PHE A 490 16.50 -12.58 -13.70
N PRO A 491 17.61 -12.78 -14.43
CA PRO A 491 18.58 -13.83 -14.14
C PRO A 491 19.60 -13.43 -13.06
N GLY A 492 19.22 -12.58 -12.13
CA GLY A 492 19.99 -12.13 -10.99
C GLY A 492 19.26 -12.41 -9.68
N CYS A 493 19.73 -11.80 -8.60
CA CYS A 493 19.11 -11.83 -7.29
C CYS A 493 18.42 -10.52 -6.99
N ALA A 494 17.36 -10.56 -6.21
CA ALA A 494 16.70 -9.36 -5.69
C ALA A 494 16.40 -9.50 -4.19
N VAL A 495 16.56 -8.42 -3.45
CA VAL A 495 16.06 -8.28 -2.09
C VAL A 495 15.09 -7.12 -2.10
N VAL A 496 13.85 -7.35 -1.73
CA VAL A 496 12.76 -6.39 -1.87
C VAL A 496 12.10 -6.18 -0.53
N ILE A 497 12.14 -4.96 -0.03
CA ILE A 497 11.27 -4.54 1.08
C ILE A 497 9.94 -4.17 0.45
N SER A 498 8.85 -4.82 0.86
CA SER A 498 7.51 -4.47 0.42
C SER A 498 6.46 -4.90 1.44
N HIS A 499 5.40 -4.12 1.52
CA HIS A 499 4.20 -4.44 2.28
C HIS A 499 3.09 -5.04 1.40
N ASP A 500 3.29 -5.07 0.08
CA ASP A 500 2.39 -5.73 -0.86
C ASP A 500 2.53 -7.26 -0.76
N ARG A 501 1.59 -7.87 -0.03
CA ARG A 501 1.53 -9.32 0.23
C ARG A 501 1.36 -10.13 -1.05
N TRP A 502 0.57 -9.63 -2.00
CA TRP A 502 0.34 -10.29 -3.28
C TRP A 502 1.60 -10.33 -4.14
N PHE A 503 2.29 -9.20 -4.21
CA PHE A 503 3.58 -9.09 -4.88
C PHE A 503 4.60 -10.06 -4.28
N LEU A 504 4.76 -10.08 -2.96
CA LEU A 504 5.69 -10.98 -2.27
C LEU A 504 5.32 -12.46 -2.47
N ASP A 505 4.02 -12.79 -2.46
CA ASP A 505 3.57 -14.16 -2.69
C ASP A 505 3.85 -14.63 -4.12
N ARG A 506 3.84 -13.71 -5.08
CA ARG A 506 4.10 -14.00 -6.49
C ARG A 506 5.58 -14.11 -6.83
N VAL A 507 6.43 -13.25 -6.28
CA VAL A 507 7.83 -13.16 -6.69
C VAL A 507 8.82 -13.76 -5.70
N ALA A 508 8.54 -13.72 -4.38
CA ALA A 508 9.51 -14.12 -3.37
C ALA A 508 9.76 -15.64 -3.37
N THR A 509 11.02 -16.00 -3.31
CA THR A 509 11.49 -17.38 -3.08
C THR A 509 11.83 -17.60 -1.62
N HIS A 510 12.16 -16.53 -0.91
CA HIS A 510 12.50 -16.51 0.51
C HIS A 510 11.89 -15.27 1.17
N ILE A 511 11.62 -15.39 2.45
CA ILE A 511 11.16 -14.28 3.29
C ILE A 511 12.17 -14.07 4.42
N LEU A 512 12.57 -12.84 4.62
CA LEU A 512 13.28 -12.38 5.80
C LEU A 512 12.32 -11.52 6.63
N ALA A 513 11.78 -12.11 7.68
CA ALA A 513 10.74 -11.50 8.50
C ALA A 513 11.31 -11.00 9.83
N TRP A 514 10.92 -9.79 10.22
CA TRP A 514 11.07 -9.36 11.60
C TRP A 514 10.00 -10.05 12.47
N GLU A 515 10.43 -10.73 13.51
CA GLU A 515 9.60 -11.45 14.47
C GLU A 515 9.98 -11.04 15.91
N GLY A 516 10.38 -9.77 16.08
CA GLY A 516 10.71 -9.26 17.40
C GLY A 516 9.48 -9.25 18.32
N ASP A 517 9.75 -9.44 19.60
CA ASP A 517 8.78 -9.39 20.68
C ASP A 517 9.35 -8.53 21.83
N ASP A 518 8.63 -8.44 22.97
CA ASP A 518 9.05 -7.66 24.14
C ASP A 518 10.38 -8.16 24.75
N ASP A 519 10.70 -9.45 24.59
CA ASP A 519 11.91 -10.07 25.12
C ASP A 519 13.10 -9.92 24.16
N ASN A 520 12.84 -9.96 22.86
CA ASN A 520 13.85 -9.78 21.79
C ASN A 520 13.33 -8.94 20.64
N PRO A 521 13.36 -7.59 20.76
CA PRO A 521 12.81 -6.69 19.76
C PRO A 521 13.61 -6.62 18.44
N ALA A 522 14.75 -7.30 18.36
CA ALA A 522 15.65 -7.31 17.20
C ALA A 522 15.72 -8.67 16.50
N LYS A 523 14.77 -9.56 16.76
CA LYS A 523 14.71 -10.91 16.20
C LYS A 523 14.24 -10.89 14.76
N TRP A 524 15.04 -11.54 13.89
CA TRP A 524 14.71 -11.78 12.50
C TRP A 524 14.62 -13.26 12.19
N TYR A 525 13.75 -13.65 11.28
CA TYR A 525 13.52 -15.03 10.89
C TYR A 525 13.70 -15.20 9.38
N TRP A 526 14.57 -16.13 8.98
CA TRP A 526 14.79 -16.51 7.59
C TRP A 526 13.93 -17.71 7.23
N PHE A 527 13.14 -17.58 6.16
CA PHE A 527 12.22 -18.62 5.70
C PHE A 527 12.35 -18.87 4.20
N GLU A 528 12.44 -20.15 3.79
CA GLU A 528 12.40 -20.57 2.38
C GLU A 528 10.95 -20.78 1.96
N GLY A 529 10.41 -19.90 1.13
CA GLY A 529 9.05 -19.93 0.62
C GLY A 529 8.52 -18.53 0.29
N ASN A 530 7.27 -18.49 -0.17
CA ASN A 530 6.55 -17.26 -0.44
C ASN A 530 5.86 -16.70 0.82
N PHE A 531 5.23 -15.55 0.69
CA PHE A 531 4.62 -14.85 1.83
C PHE A 531 3.52 -15.69 2.51
N GLN A 532 2.63 -16.33 1.75
CA GLN A 532 1.55 -17.14 2.32
C GLN A 532 2.08 -18.35 3.09
N SER A 533 3.06 -19.06 2.52
CA SER A 533 3.70 -20.19 3.20
C SER A 533 4.42 -19.77 4.49
N TYR A 534 5.02 -18.58 4.49
CA TYR A 534 5.59 -17.99 5.70
C TYR A 534 4.51 -17.72 6.76
N GLN A 535 3.37 -17.14 6.38
CA GLN A 535 2.27 -16.87 7.32
C GLN A 535 1.73 -18.17 7.95
N GLU A 536 1.49 -19.21 7.14
CA GLU A 536 1.09 -20.52 7.63
C GLU A 536 2.12 -21.08 8.63
N ASN A 537 3.42 -20.95 8.32
CA ASN A 537 4.50 -21.36 9.20
C ASN A 537 4.56 -20.54 10.49
N LYS A 538 4.38 -19.20 10.40
CA LYS A 538 4.36 -18.30 11.57
C LYS A 538 3.24 -18.69 12.54
N VAL A 539 2.02 -18.91 12.03
CA VAL A 539 0.88 -19.36 12.85
C VAL A 539 1.13 -20.72 13.47
N ALA A 540 1.70 -21.67 12.72
CA ALA A 540 2.00 -23.02 13.25
C ALA A 540 3.06 -23.01 14.36
N ARG A 541 4.05 -22.08 14.30
CA ARG A 541 5.13 -21.96 15.30
C ARG A 541 4.76 -21.13 16.52
N LEU A 542 4.06 -20.03 16.32
CA LEU A 542 3.84 -18.99 17.33
C LEU A 542 2.38 -18.90 17.82
N GLY A 543 1.46 -19.65 17.18
CA GLY A 543 0.03 -19.63 17.47
C GLY A 543 -0.73 -18.53 16.71
N GLU A 544 -2.07 -18.55 16.83
CA GLU A 544 -2.96 -17.61 16.12
C GLU A 544 -2.79 -16.15 16.58
N ASP A 545 -2.38 -15.94 17.84
CA ASP A 545 -2.12 -14.59 18.37
C ASP A 545 -0.92 -13.91 17.71
N ALA A 546 -0.01 -14.66 17.10
CA ALA A 546 1.11 -14.11 16.36
C ALA A 546 0.71 -13.40 15.05
N ALA A 547 -0.53 -13.54 14.61
CA ALA A 547 -1.09 -12.82 13.47
C ALA A 547 -1.68 -11.44 13.85
N ARG A 548 -1.70 -11.09 15.14
CA ARG A 548 -2.23 -9.80 15.61
C ARG A 548 -1.14 -8.72 15.58
N PRO A 549 -1.52 -7.44 15.31
CA PRO A 549 -0.57 -6.33 15.34
C PRO A 549 0.18 -6.23 16.67
N HIS A 550 1.49 -6.02 16.59
CA HIS A 550 2.32 -5.77 17.77
C HIS A 550 1.99 -4.42 18.40
N ARG A 551 1.88 -4.39 19.75
CA ARG A 551 1.72 -3.13 20.48
C ARG A 551 3.06 -2.37 20.50
N LEU A 552 3.06 -1.16 19.96
CA LEU A 552 4.24 -0.29 19.95
C LEU A 552 4.40 0.53 21.24
N HIS A 553 3.32 0.75 21.97
CA HIS A 553 3.30 1.62 23.14
C HIS A 553 3.02 0.83 24.42
N LYS A 554 3.73 1.16 25.51
CA LYS A 554 3.42 0.63 26.83
C LYS A 554 2.00 1.09 27.20
N LYS A 555 1.18 0.17 27.78
CA LYS A 555 -0.10 0.53 28.37
C LYS A 555 0.08 1.78 29.23
N LEU A 556 -0.72 2.81 28.96
CA LEU A 556 -0.84 3.94 29.88
C LEU A 556 -1.29 3.38 31.23
N VAL A 557 -0.39 3.45 32.22
CA VAL A 557 -0.73 3.10 33.59
C VAL A 557 -1.69 4.18 34.07
N ARG A 558 -2.96 3.80 34.32
CA ARG A 558 -3.91 4.70 34.98
C ARG A 558 -3.29 5.10 36.33
N GLY A 559 -2.93 6.40 36.47
CA GLY A 559 -2.54 7.01 37.73
C GLY A 559 -3.78 7.30 38.59
#